data_616212c6324c3f3b5b2c04f9034eda24
#
_entry.id   616212c6324c3f3b5b2c04f9034eda24
#
_cell.length_a   1.000
_cell.length_b   1.000
_cell.length_c   1.000
_cell.angle_alpha   90.00
_cell.angle_beta   90.00
_cell.angle_gamma   90.00
#
_symmetry.space_group_name_H-M   'P 1'
#
loop_
_entity.id
_entity.type
_entity.pdbx_description
1 polymer ?
#
loop_
_entity_poly.entity_id
_entity_poly.type
_entity_poly.pdbx_seq_one_letter_code
_entity_poly.pdbx_strand_id
1 'polypeptide(L)'
;MASLFPRFDRITLVYKRLRGTDFLAAALIPKSLSTEEKMSCPVLVHFHGGALINGTLEPAYLAQWPLELAESKGAIIVSPEYRLMPEANGAHILEDIKDFWAWVHKTLPIAISGLNPNLTLDLDRIATVGESASGYLAMQSGFLFPEAKVRVIMAQNCAMYPDVRMYNSHPTDPLEKENAFVDAYLKQLKPGAMRLSTPFPTMIDFALDYCLRTTKEIPPMWIAQGTEDHIMPKEATDEMVKKIKETRPEVPLLYSVQLGDHGFDMGHKLSEAWLAEAMAYVGKYWP
;
A
#
# COMPACT_ATOMS: atom_id res chain seq x y z
N MET A 1 18.42 -6.54 16.74
CA MET A 1 17.27 -5.65 17.01
C MET A 1 16.13 -6.54 17.47
N ALA A 2 15.44 -6.18 18.57
CA ALA A 2 14.23 -6.88 18.96
C ALA A 2 13.21 -6.77 17.83
N SER A 3 12.52 -7.88 17.51
CA SER A 3 11.47 -7.88 16.50
C SER A 3 10.46 -6.79 16.83
N LEU A 4 10.24 -5.83 15.93
CA LEU A 4 9.21 -4.79 16.06
C LEU A 4 7.79 -5.42 16.12
N PHE A 5 7.65 -6.69 15.73
CA PHE A 5 6.41 -7.45 15.73
C PHE A 5 6.58 -8.80 16.41
N PRO A 6 6.64 -8.84 17.74
CA PRO A 6 6.87 -10.09 18.47
C PRO A 6 5.77 -11.13 18.26
N ARG A 7 4.61 -10.74 17.74
CA ARG A 7 3.46 -11.64 17.46
C ARG A 7 3.48 -12.27 16.07
N PHE A 8 4.47 -11.90 15.22
CA PHE A 8 4.58 -12.42 13.86
C PHE A 8 5.94 -13.08 13.65
N ASP A 9 5.96 -14.14 12.84
CA ASP A 9 7.16 -14.64 12.20
C ASP A 9 7.33 -13.91 10.87
N ARG A 10 8.52 -13.35 10.63
CA ARG A 10 8.86 -12.66 9.39
C ARG A 10 9.75 -13.53 8.54
N ILE A 11 9.35 -13.74 7.31
CA ILE A 11 10.17 -14.33 6.26
C ILE A 11 10.35 -13.34 5.12
N THR A 12 11.48 -13.46 4.42
CA THR A 12 11.77 -12.62 3.24
C THR A 12 12.01 -13.54 2.06
N LEU A 13 11.32 -13.28 0.96
CA LEU A 13 11.31 -14.09 -0.25
C LEU A 13 11.65 -13.21 -1.47
N VAL A 14 12.35 -13.78 -2.44
CA VAL A 14 12.59 -13.11 -3.72
C VAL A 14 11.35 -13.28 -4.61
N TYR A 15 10.68 -12.19 -4.97
CA TYR A 15 9.54 -12.26 -5.88
C TYR A 15 9.88 -11.96 -7.33
N LYS A 16 10.98 -11.23 -7.56
CA LYS A 16 11.45 -10.81 -8.87
C LYS A 16 12.97 -10.70 -8.87
N ARG A 17 13.57 -10.96 -10.01
CA ARG A 17 15.00 -10.68 -10.25
C ARG A 17 15.15 -9.88 -11.53
N LEU A 18 15.80 -8.73 -11.45
CA LEU A 18 16.00 -7.83 -12.59
C LEU A 18 17.44 -7.31 -12.61
N ARG A 19 18.16 -7.51 -13.71
CA ARG A 19 19.55 -7.05 -13.90
C ARG A 19 20.49 -7.45 -12.75
N GLY A 20 20.31 -8.63 -12.20
CA GLY A 20 21.12 -9.14 -11.08
C GLY A 20 20.72 -8.64 -9.71
N THR A 21 19.69 -7.82 -9.59
CA THR A 21 19.12 -7.37 -8.31
C THR A 21 17.92 -8.20 -7.96
N ASP A 22 17.88 -8.71 -6.73
CA ASP A 22 16.73 -9.40 -6.15
C ASP A 22 15.76 -8.37 -5.58
N PHE A 23 14.49 -8.49 -5.94
CA PHE A 23 13.38 -7.75 -5.36
C PHE A 23 12.74 -8.64 -4.31
N LEU A 24 12.63 -8.13 -3.11
CA LEU A 24 12.19 -8.90 -1.96
C LEU A 24 10.73 -8.61 -1.63
N ALA A 25 10.06 -9.61 -1.09
CA ALA A 25 8.79 -9.45 -0.41
C ALA A 25 8.90 -10.04 1.00
N ALA A 26 8.45 -9.28 2.00
CA ALA A 26 8.31 -9.79 3.36
C ALA A 26 6.92 -10.40 3.54
N ALA A 27 6.86 -11.58 4.16
CA ALA A 27 5.62 -12.15 4.66
C ALA A 27 5.66 -12.18 6.19
N LEU A 28 4.62 -11.63 6.82
CA LEU A 28 4.41 -11.65 8.27
C LEU A 28 3.31 -12.65 8.58
N ILE A 29 3.67 -13.72 9.24
CA ILE A 29 2.79 -14.83 9.59
C ILE A 29 2.44 -14.69 11.07
N PRO A 30 1.16 -14.52 11.46
CA PRO A 30 0.79 -14.47 12.86
C PRO A 30 1.19 -15.75 13.59
N LYS A 31 1.88 -15.62 14.73
CA LYS A 31 2.27 -16.78 15.56
C LYS A 31 1.08 -17.50 16.19
N SER A 32 -0.08 -16.86 16.20
CA SER A 32 -1.34 -17.44 16.63
C SER A 32 -1.91 -18.47 15.66
N LEU A 33 -1.40 -18.55 14.43
CA LEU A 33 -1.83 -19.56 13.47
C LEU A 33 -1.36 -20.94 13.91
N SER A 34 -2.31 -21.86 13.98
CA SER A 34 -2.03 -23.24 14.39
C SER A 34 -1.07 -23.91 13.42
N THR A 35 -0.13 -24.68 13.98
CA THR A 35 0.74 -25.56 13.19
C THR A 35 0.19 -26.98 13.08
N GLU A 36 -0.86 -27.30 13.82
CA GLU A 36 -1.44 -28.66 13.95
C GLU A 36 -2.62 -28.88 13.02
N GLU A 37 -3.39 -27.84 12.71
CA GLU A 37 -4.57 -27.92 11.86
C GLU A 37 -4.36 -27.19 10.53
N LYS A 38 -5.04 -27.68 9.49
CA LYS A 38 -5.06 -27.01 8.18
C LYS A 38 -5.82 -25.71 8.26
N MET A 39 -5.18 -24.62 7.88
CA MET A 39 -5.75 -23.28 7.86
C MET A 39 -5.69 -22.67 6.48
N SER A 40 -6.79 -22.03 6.08
CA SER A 40 -6.86 -21.22 4.86
C SER A 40 -6.79 -19.75 5.25
N CYS A 41 -5.63 -19.13 5.01
CA CYS A 41 -5.29 -17.80 5.49
C CYS A 41 -5.62 -16.73 4.44
N PRO A 42 -6.43 -15.71 4.76
CA PRO A 42 -6.56 -14.53 3.93
C PRO A 42 -5.20 -13.84 3.71
N VAL A 43 -5.12 -13.03 2.66
CA VAL A 43 -3.91 -12.27 2.37
C VAL A 43 -4.19 -10.77 2.52
N LEU A 44 -3.35 -10.10 3.31
CA LEU A 44 -3.33 -8.65 3.42
C LEU A 44 -2.05 -8.14 2.75
N VAL A 45 -2.18 -7.51 1.58
CA VAL A 45 -1.03 -6.91 0.91
C VAL A 45 -0.85 -5.48 1.39
N HIS A 46 0.32 -5.21 1.95
CA HIS A 46 0.74 -3.88 2.38
C HIS A 46 1.88 -3.39 1.48
N PHE A 47 1.76 -2.17 0.98
CA PHE A 47 2.87 -1.47 0.33
C PHE A 47 3.47 -0.47 1.32
N HIS A 48 4.79 -0.27 1.29
CA HIS A 48 5.41 0.76 2.12
C HIS A 48 5.17 2.16 1.55
N GLY A 49 5.02 3.16 2.41
CA GLY A 49 4.92 4.57 2.05
C GLY A 49 6.25 5.17 1.60
N GLY A 50 6.33 6.50 1.58
CA GLY A 50 7.55 7.24 1.27
C GLY A 50 7.57 7.85 -0.13
N ALA A 51 6.44 8.41 -0.58
CA ALA A 51 6.29 9.19 -1.82
C ALA A 51 6.82 8.49 -3.09
N LEU A 52 6.88 7.16 -3.12
CA LEU A 52 7.48 6.33 -4.17
C LEU A 52 8.99 6.55 -4.38
N ILE A 53 9.67 7.21 -3.45
CA ILE A 53 11.08 7.59 -3.54
C ILE A 53 11.89 7.09 -2.38
N ASN A 54 11.24 6.91 -1.25
CA ASN A 54 11.85 6.32 -0.09
C ASN A 54 10.98 5.18 0.46
N GLY A 55 11.49 4.50 1.45
CA GLY A 55 10.80 3.40 2.08
C GLY A 55 11.58 2.10 2.00
N THR A 56 11.09 1.10 2.69
CA THR A 56 11.76 -0.19 2.83
C THR A 56 10.77 -1.22 3.36
N LEU A 57 11.09 -2.50 3.21
CA LEU A 57 10.36 -3.60 3.86
C LEU A 57 10.42 -3.57 5.41
N GLU A 58 11.09 -2.59 6.00
CA GLU A 58 11.20 -2.54 7.45
C GLU A 58 9.84 -2.21 8.07
N PRO A 59 9.45 -2.96 9.08
CA PRO A 59 8.12 -2.88 9.69
C PRO A 59 7.79 -1.54 10.36
N ALA A 60 8.77 -0.66 10.56
CA ALA A 60 8.57 0.64 11.19
C ALA A 60 7.55 1.56 10.46
N TYR A 61 7.27 1.24 9.20
CA TYR A 61 6.31 1.99 8.37
C TYR A 61 4.92 1.36 8.30
N LEU A 62 4.66 0.31 9.08
CA LEU A 62 3.34 -0.32 9.15
C LEU A 62 2.64 0.13 10.43
N ALA A 63 1.46 0.73 10.30
CA ALA A 63 0.63 1.11 11.42
C ALA A 63 0.26 -0.11 12.29
N GLN A 64 -0.14 0.12 13.54
CA GLN A 64 -0.46 -0.98 14.46
C GLN A 64 -1.74 -1.71 14.09
N TRP A 65 -2.77 -0.99 13.66
CA TRP A 65 -4.09 -1.57 13.38
C TRP A 65 -4.11 -2.61 12.24
N PRO A 66 -3.32 -2.51 11.13
CA PRO A 66 -3.27 -3.58 10.13
C PRO A 66 -2.68 -4.88 10.65
N LEU A 67 -1.73 -4.79 11.61
CA LEU A 67 -1.20 -5.97 12.29
C LEU A 67 -2.27 -6.64 13.15
N GLU A 68 -2.99 -5.86 13.95
CA GLU A 68 -4.10 -6.36 14.76
C GLU A 68 -5.22 -6.94 13.89
N LEU A 69 -5.52 -6.31 12.75
CA LEU A 69 -6.49 -6.82 11.78
C LEU A 69 -6.04 -8.18 11.20
N ALA A 70 -4.79 -8.28 10.74
CA ALA A 70 -4.25 -9.52 10.19
C ALA A 70 -4.30 -10.65 11.23
N GLU A 71 -3.89 -10.37 12.48
CA GLU A 71 -3.95 -11.35 13.56
C GLU A 71 -5.41 -11.79 13.85
N SER A 72 -6.35 -10.84 13.91
CA SER A 72 -7.77 -11.13 14.17
C SER A 72 -8.44 -11.97 13.08
N LYS A 73 -7.97 -11.84 11.84
CA LYS A 73 -8.46 -12.57 10.66
C LYS A 73 -7.67 -13.85 10.36
N GLY A 74 -6.58 -14.10 11.07
CA GLY A 74 -5.65 -15.16 10.71
C GLY A 74 -5.02 -14.92 9.32
N ALA A 75 -4.85 -13.65 8.92
CA ALA A 75 -4.33 -13.29 7.61
C ALA A 75 -2.80 -13.21 7.62
N ILE A 76 -2.19 -13.56 6.49
CA ILE A 76 -0.77 -13.35 6.25
C ILE A 76 -0.58 -11.99 5.57
N ILE A 77 0.24 -11.11 6.17
CA ILE A 77 0.60 -9.84 5.54
C ILE A 77 1.75 -10.08 4.56
N VAL A 78 1.65 -9.51 3.36
CA VAL A 78 2.70 -9.59 2.35
C VAL A 78 3.04 -8.20 1.85
N SER A 79 4.31 -7.81 1.98
CA SER A 79 4.79 -6.47 1.59
C SER A 79 5.93 -6.60 0.58
N PRO A 80 5.78 -6.12 -0.66
CA PRO A 80 6.87 -6.12 -1.64
C PRO A 80 7.73 -4.86 -1.54
N GLU A 81 9.01 -5.00 -1.93
CA GLU A 81 9.79 -3.90 -2.47
C GLU A 81 9.30 -3.54 -3.88
N TYR A 82 9.55 -2.34 -4.29
CA TYR A 82 9.35 -1.88 -5.66
C TYR A 82 10.42 -0.84 -6.02
N ARG A 83 10.69 -0.65 -7.31
CA ARG A 83 11.64 0.39 -7.74
C ARG A 83 11.18 1.75 -7.25
N LEU A 84 12.16 2.54 -6.84
CA LEU A 84 11.92 3.89 -6.36
C LEU A 84 12.33 4.91 -7.42
N MET A 85 11.71 6.07 -7.34
CA MET A 85 12.06 7.22 -8.15
C MET A 85 13.23 7.98 -7.49
N PRO A 86 13.97 8.78 -8.23
CA PRO A 86 13.85 9.08 -9.67
C PRO A 86 14.53 8.07 -10.60
N GLU A 87 15.19 7.02 -10.09
CA GLU A 87 15.86 6.00 -10.92
C GLU A 87 14.89 5.17 -11.75
N ALA A 88 13.67 5.00 -11.24
CA ALA A 88 12.55 4.44 -11.97
C ALA A 88 11.52 5.54 -12.23
N ASN A 89 10.57 5.29 -13.09
CA ASN A 89 9.36 6.08 -13.26
C ASN A 89 8.14 5.27 -12.81
N GLY A 90 6.97 5.90 -12.78
CA GLY A 90 5.76 5.24 -12.35
C GLY A 90 5.38 4.00 -13.16
N ALA A 91 5.65 3.98 -14.48
CA ALA A 91 5.40 2.79 -15.29
C ALA A 91 6.26 1.61 -14.84
N HIS A 92 7.52 1.86 -14.50
CA HIS A 92 8.42 0.84 -13.95
C HIS A 92 7.93 0.33 -12.59
N ILE A 93 7.39 1.19 -11.72
CA ILE A 93 6.82 0.79 -10.44
C ILE A 93 5.59 -0.10 -10.68
N LEU A 94 4.69 0.28 -11.59
CA LEU A 94 3.53 -0.54 -11.94
C LEU A 94 3.90 -1.89 -12.56
N GLU A 95 5.00 -1.98 -13.33
CA GLU A 95 5.55 -3.26 -13.78
C GLU A 95 5.97 -4.15 -12.60
N ASP A 96 6.62 -3.56 -11.57
CA ASP A 96 7.00 -4.32 -10.38
C ASP A 96 5.79 -4.82 -9.61
N ILE A 97 4.75 -4.00 -9.47
CA ILE A 97 3.48 -4.39 -8.85
C ILE A 97 2.78 -5.50 -9.63
N LYS A 98 2.81 -5.43 -10.96
CA LYS A 98 2.29 -6.51 -11.83
C LYS A 98 3.04 -7.82 -11.61
N ASP A 99 4.37 -7.79 -11.61
CA ASP A 99 5.20 -8.98 -11.38
C ASP A 99 4.99 -9.54 -9.96
N PHE A 100 4.84 -8.66 -8.96
CA PHE A 100 4.50 -9.05 -7.61
C PHE A 100 3.15 -9.79 -7.55
N TRP A 101 2.10 -9.28 -8.18
CA TRP A 101 0.81 -9.96 -8.22
C TRP A 101 0.88 -11.32 -8.92
N ALA A 102 1.63 -11.42 -10.00
CA ALA A 102 1.87 -12.70 -10.66
C ALA A 102 2.57 -13.71 -9.73
N TRP A 103 3.52 -13.24 -8.92
CA TRP A 103 4.22 -14.06 -7.93
C TRP A 103 3.29 -14.45 -6.77
N VAL A 104 2.46 -13.54 -6.25
CA VAL A 104 1.46 -13.82 -5.20
C VAL A 104 0.55 -14.98 -5.59
N HIS A 105 0.09 -15.00 -6.84
CA HIS A 105 -0.83 -16.05 -7.30
C HIS A 105 -0.14 -17.36 -7.69
N LYS A 106 1.13 -17.34 -8.10
CA LYS A 106 1.81 -18.52 -8.63
C LYS A 106 2.81 -19.16 -7.66
N THR A 107 3.59 -18.35 -6.97
CA THR A 107 4.78 -18.81 -6.25
C THR A 107 4.62 -18.72 -4.73
N LEU A 108 4.01 -17.66 -4.23
CA LEU A 108 3.84 -17.45 -2.79
C LEU A 108 3.10 -18.62 -2.09
N PRO A 109 2.01 -19.21 -2.65
CA PRO A 109 1.35 -20.35 -2.01
C PRO A 109 2.28 -21.53 -1.81
N ILE A 110 3.15 -21.81 -2.79
CA ILE A 110 4.14 -22.91 -2.71
C ILE A 110 5.16 -22.60 -1.62
N ALA A 111 5.63 -21.35 -1.54
CA ALA A 111 6.60 -20.95 -0.53
C ALA A 111 6.02 -21.06 0.89
N ILE A 112 4.79 -20.60 1.10
CA ILE A 112 4.12 -20.67 2.41
C ILE A 112 3.87 -22.12 2.83
N SER A 113 3.31 -22.96 1.94
CA SER A 113 3.08 -24.38 2.25
C SER A 113 4.37 -25.17 2.42
N GLY A 114 5.47 -24.75 1.79
CA GLY A 114 6.80 -25.31 2.01
C GLY A 114 7.38 -25.01 3.40
N LEU A 115 6.99 -23.90 4.01
CA LEU A 115 7.39 -23.54 5.38
C LEU A 115 6.50 -24.22 6.42
N ASN A 116 5.20 -24.26 6.18
CA ASN A 116 4.23 -24.96 7.01
C ASN A 116 3.15 -25.58 6.11
N PRO A 117 3.14 -26.93 5.96
CA PRO A 117 2.20 -27.63 5.07
C PRO A 117 0.73 -27.50 5.51
N ASN A 118 0.47 -27.05 6.74
CA ASN A 118 -0.87 -26.82 7.25
C ASN A 118 -1.39 -25.41 6.92
N LEU A 119 -0.54 -24.50 6.43
CA LEU A 119 -0.95 -23.18 6.00
C LEU A 119 -1.16 -23.15 4.47
N THR A 120 -2.34 -22.72 4.06
CA THR A 120 -2.66 -22.43 2.66
C THR A 120 -3.14 -20.99 2.54
N LEU A 121 -2.82 -20.33 1.43
CA LEU A 121 -3.32 -18.98 1.16
C LEU A 121 -4.70 -19.04 0.51
N ASP A 122 -5.63 -18.26 1.01
CA ASP A 122 -6.92 -18.01 0.38
C ASP A 122 -6.80 -16.82 -0.58
N LEU A 123 -6.51 -17.11 -1.83
CA LEU A 123 -6.34 -16.10 -2.87
C LEU A 123 -7.67 -15.51 -3.39
N ASP A 124 -8.80 -15.96 -2.89
CA ASP A 124 -10.10 -15.34 -3.12
C ASP A 124 -10.48 -14.37 -1.97
N ARG A 125 -9.64 -14.29 -0.91
CA ARG A 125 -9.72 -13.32 0.18
C ARG A 125 -8.45 -12.49 0.26
N ILE A 126 -8.25 -11.58 -0.70
CA ILE A 126 -7.14 -10.64 -0.75
C ILE A 126 -7.64 -9.23 -0.46
N ALA A 127 -7.00 -8.53 0.48
CA ALA A 127 -7.18 -7.11 0.73
C ALA A 127 -5.87 -6.36 0.51
N THR A 128 -5.94 -5.08 0.15
CA THR A 128 -4.78 -4.20 0.08
C THR A 128 -4.90 -3.08 1.12
N VAL A 129 -3.76 -2.70 1.70
CA VAL A 129 -3.66 -1.60 2.66
C VAL A 129 -2.42 -0.78 2.38
N GLY A 130 -2.51 0.53 2.58
CA GLY A 130 -1.37 1.43 2.46
C GLY A 130 -1.67 2.86 2.86
N GLU A 131 -0.63 3.53 3.33
CA GLU A 131 -0.64 4.93 3.76
C GLU A 131 0.16 5.80 2.78
N SER A 132 -0.26 7.05 2.53
CA SER A 132 0.46 7.97 1.66
C SER A 132 0.65 7.39 0.25
N ALA A 133 1.86 7.35 -0.26
CA ALA A 133 2.19 6.74 -1.56
C ALA A 133 1.81 5.26 -1.67
N SER A 134 1.81 4.52 -0.56
CA SER A 134 1.38 3.13 -0.59
C SER A 134 -0.14 2.96 -0.67
N GLY A 135 -0.90 3.92 -0.15
CA GLY A 135 -2.34 3.99 -0.39
C GLY A 135 -2.65 4.13 -1.87
N TYR A 136 -1.86 4.94 -2.60
CA TYR A 136 -1.92 5.00 -4.05
C TYR A 136 -1.66 3.63 -4.70
N LEU A 137 -0.60 2.89 -4.30
CA LEU A 137 -0.30 1.57 -4.87
C LEU A 137 -1.37 0.52 -4.51
N ALA A 138 -1.96 0.62 -3.31
CA ALA A 138 -3.09 -0.20 -2.91
C ALA A 138 -4.31 0.02 -3.82
N MET A 139 -4.62 1.28 -4.15
CA MET A 139 -5.67 1.64 -5.10
C MET A 139 -5.35 1.16 -6.53
N GLN A 140 -4.13 1.39 -7.01
CA GLN A 140 -3.70 0.93 -8.33
C GLN A 140 -3.78 -0.58 -8.47
N SER A 141 -3.51 -1.32 -7.39
CA SER A 141 -3.66 -2.79 -7.37
C SER A 141 -5.08 -3.24 -7.70
N GLY A 142 -6.08 -2.57 -7.14
CA GLY A 142 -7.48 -2.87 -7.45
C GLY A 142 -7.96 -2.31 -8.80
N PHE A 143 -7.35 -1.21 -9.28
CA PHE A 143 -7.79 -0.54 -10.50
C PHE A 143 -7.18 -1.15 -11.76
N LEU A 144 -5.88 -1.46 -11.73
CA LEU A 144 -5.15 -1.84 -12.94
C LEU A 144 -4.88 -3.35 -13.05
N PHE A 145 -4.99 -4.10 -11.96
CA PHE A 145 -4.63 -5.52 -11.92
C PHE A 145 -5.82 -6.39 -11.48
N PRO A 146 -6.81 -6.63 -12.35
CA PRO A 146 -7.96 -7.48 -12.02
C PRO A 146 -7.53 -8.90 -11.62
N GLU A 147 -6.38 -9.36 -12.12
CA GLU A 147 -5.76 -10.62 -11.72
C GLU A 147 -5.33 -10.66 -10.26
N ALA A 148 -5.14 -9.51 -9.62
CA ALA A 148 -4.85 -9.42 -8.18
C ALA A 148 -6.01 -9.92 -7.31
N LYS A 149 -7.25 -9.89 -7.83
CA LYS A 149 -8.47 -10.31 -7.14
C LYS A 149 -8.69 -9.60 -5.81
N VAL A 150 -8.33 -8.31 -5.75
CA VAL A 150 -8.51 -7.50 -4.55
C VAL A 150 -9.98 -7.39 -4.19
N ARG A 151 -10.34 -7.78 -2.97
CA ARG A 151 -11.72 -7.75 -2.46
C ARG A 151 -12.10 -6.42 -1.83
N VAL A 152 -11.11 -5.74 -1.23
CA VAL A 152 -11.29 -4.43 -0.63
C VAL A 152 -9.96 -3.68 -0.59
N ILE A 153 -10.01 -2.38 -0.81
CA ILE A 153 -8.88 -1.46 -0.72
C ILE A 153 -9.03 -0.65 0.57
N MET A 154 -7.95 -0.56 1.35
CA MET A 154 -7.85 0.30 2.53
C MET A 154 -6.73 1.31 2.29
N ALA A 155 -7.07 2.59 2.12
CA ALA A 155 -6.13 3.64 1.76
C ALA A 155 -6.21 4.81 2.75
N GLN A 156 -5.09 5.13 3.39
CA GLN A 156 -4.99 6.16 4.42
C GLN A 156 -4.07 7.29 3.97
N ASN A 157 -4.46 8.53 4.28
CA ASN A 157 -3.63 9.73 4.04
C ASN A 157 -3.09 9.77 2.60
N CYS A 158 -3.93 9.42 1.61
CA CYS A 158 -3.52 9.37 0.23
C CYS A 158 -4.55 10.02 -0.70
N ALA A 159 -4.07 10.59 -1.79
CA ALA A 159 -4.91 11.01 -2.89
C ALA A 159 -4.30 10.61 -4.22
N MET A 160 -5.15 10.34 -5.20
CA MET A 160 -4.77 10.29 -6.61
C MET A 160 -5.20 11.62 -7.22
N TYR A 161 -4.24 12.49 -7.48
CA TYR A 161 -4.55 13.84 -7.93
C TYR A 161 -5.15 13.88 -9.32
N PRO A 162 -6.23 14.64 -9.51
CA PRO A 162 -6.69 15.04 -10.83
C PRO A 162 -5.85 16.16 -11.44
N ASP A 163 -5.11 16.95 -10.63
CA ASP A 163 -4.33 18.10 -11.09
C ASP A 163 -3.08 18.37 -10.22
N VAL A 164 -1.90 18.33 -10.83
CA VAL A 164 -0.58 18.63 -10.23
C VAL A 164 -0.52 20.00 -9.55
N ARG A 165 -1.38 20.96 -9.96
CA ARG A 165 -1.37 22.34 -9.45
C ARG A 165 -1.75 22.45 -7.99
N MET A 166 -2.42 21.45 -7.40
CA MET A 166 -2.76 21.47 -5.97
C MET A 166 -1.53 21.30 -5.06
N TYR A 167 -0.45 20.69 -5.54
CA TYR A 167 0.81 20.59 -4.81
C TYR A 167 1.61 21.90 -4.78
N ASN A 168 1.42 22.76 -5.78
CA ASN A 168 2.21 23.98 -5.96
C ASN A 168 1.65 25.20 -5.23
N SER A 169 0.67 25.05 -4.35
CA SER A 169 -0.06 26.17 -3.75
C SER A 169 0.36 26.56 -2.33
N HIS A 170 1.40 25.97 -1.72
CA HIS A 170 1.89 26.38 -0.42
C HIS A 170 2.92 27.52 -0.52
N PRO A 171 2.64 28.72 0.07
CA PRO A 171 3.45 29.92 -0.12
C PRO A 171 4.73 30.01 0.70
N THR A 172 5.16 28.96 1.42
CA THR A 172 6.40 28.95 2.20
C THR A 172 7.22 27.71 1.87
N ASP A 173 7.81 27.74 0.71
CA ASP A 173 8.21 26.59 -0.05
C ASP A 173 9.50 25.86 0.43
N PRO A 174 9.37 24.66 1.04
CA PRO A 174 10.43 23.68 1.06
C PRO A 174 10.78 23.12 -0.35
N LEU A 175 9.83 23.19 -1.29
CA LEU A 175 9.93 22.59 -2.65
C LEU A 175 11.07 23.18 -3.51
N GLU A 176 11.42 24.46 -3.40
CA GLU A 176 12.55 25.00 -4.15
C GLU A 176 13.87 24.37 -3.70
N LYS A 177 14.04 24.10 -2.41
CA LYS A 177 15.24 23.42 -1.88
C LYS A 177 15.22 21.93 -2.22
N GLU A 178 14.06 21.31 -2.20
CA GLU A 178 13.89 19.90 -2.58
C GLU A 178 14.10 19.71 -4.08
N ASN A 179 13.56 20.57 -4.92
CA ASN A 179 13.78 20.55 -6.37
C ASN A 179 15.26 20.73 -6.72
N ALA A 180 15.99 21.64 -6.06
CA ALA A 180 17.43 21.82 -6.27
C ALA A 180 18.23 20.58 -5.85
N PHE A 181 17.81 19.89 -4.78
CA PHE A 181 18.40 18.63 -4.35
C PHE A 181 18.14 17.52 -5.37
N VAL A 182 16.87 17.38 -5.82
CA VAL A 182 16.50 16.39 -6.84
C VAL A 182 17.24 16.61 -8.14
N ASP A 183 17.33 17.84 -8.60
CA ASP A 183 18.09 18.20 -9.81
C ASP A 183 19.59 17.87 -9.69
N ALA A 184 20.17 18.15 -8.53
CA ALA A 184 21.57 17.78 -8.25
C ALA A 184 21.77 16.27 -8.21
N TYR A 185 20.83 15.55 -7.65
CA TYR A 185 20.82 14.09 -7.59
C TYR A 185 20.65 13.47 -8.99
N LEU A 186 19.67 13.95 -9.77
CA LEU A 186 19.44 13.48 -11.16
C LEU A 186 20.67 13.61 -12.04
N LYS A 187 21.43 14.69 -11.88
CA LYS A 187 22.71 14.93 -12.63
C LYS A 187 23.80 13.91 -12.29
N GLN A 188 23.70 13.24 -11.16
CA GLN A 188 24.68 12.24 -10.70
C GLN A 188 24.27 10.81 -11.06
N LEU A 189 23.03 10.59 -11.51
CA LEU A 189 22.54 9.26 -11.85
C LEU A 189 23.29 8.68 -13.05
N LYS A 190 23.76 7.45 -12.89
CA LYS A 190 24.32 6.67 -14.00
C LYS A 190 23.19 6.04 -14.80
N PRO A 191 23.31 5.96 -16.15
CA PRO A 191 22.35 5.23 -16.97
C PRO A 191 22.13 3.80 -16.45
N GLY A 192 20.88 3.42 -16.23
CA GLY A 192 20.52 2.09 -15.73
C GLY A 192 20.65 1.91 -14.22
N ALA A 193 20.91 2.98 -13.46
CA ALA A 193 20.79 2.94 -11.99
C ALA A 193 19.43 2.43 -11.55
N MET A 194 19.40 1.69 -10.46
CA MET A 194 18.19 1.15 -9.85
C MET A 194 18.29 1.23 -8.34
N ARG A 195 17.20 1.62 -7.70
CA ARG A 195 17.13 1.76 -6.25
C ARG A 195 15.82 1.16 -5.72
N LEU A 196 15.91 0.40 -4.63
CA LEU A 196 14.78 -0.25 -3.96
C LEU A 196 14.50 0.37 -2.58
N SER A 197 15.43 1.16 -2.05
CA SER A 197 15.26 1.87 -0.77
C SER A 197 16.09 3.16 -0.71
N THR A 198 15.58 4.18 -0.02
CA THR A 198 16.27 5.46 0.23
C THR A 198 15.68 6.20 1.42
N PRO A 199 16.45 7.08 2.07
CA PRO A 199 15.94 7.94 3.16
C PRO A 199 15.39 9.32 2.73
N PHE A 200 15.17 9.64 1.43
CA PHE A 200 14.83 11.01 1.00
C PHE A 200 13.54 11.13 0.15
N PRO A 201 12.73 12.21 0.26
CA PRO A 201 11.39 12.35 -0.37
C PRO A 201 11.32 13.17 -1.67
N THR A 202 10.42 12.85 -2.59
CA THR A 202 9.77 13.67 -3.66
C THR A 202 8.60 12.95 -4.35
N MET A 203 7.68 13.66 -5.05
CA MET A 203 6.33 13.17 -5.41
C MET A 203 6.03 12.98 -6.90
N ILE A 204 4.95 12.24 -7.23
CA ILE A 204 4.49 11.96 -8.61
C ILE A 204 2.98 11.77 -8.73
N ASP A 205 2.47 12.20 -9.90
CA ASP A 205 1.08 12.15 -10.34
C ASP A 205 0.74 10.99 -11.27
N PHE A 206 -0.48 10.42 -11.09
CA PHE A 206 -1.10 9.53 -12.07
C PHE A 206 -2.62 9.76 -12.14
N ALA A 207 -3.16 9.71 -13.36
CA ALA A 207 -4.51 10.15 -13.67
C ALA A 207 -5.61 9.25 -13.09
N LEU A 208 -6.23 9.65 -11.98
CA LEU A 208 -7.44 9.05 -11.41
C LEU A 208 -8.54 8.87 -12.47
N ASP A 209 -8.77 9.88 -13.31
CA ASP A 209 -9.75 9.85 -14.39
C ASP A 209 -9.59 8.68 -15.34
N TYR A 210 -8.36 8.36 -15.72
CA TYR A 210 -8.07 7.22 -16.58
C TYR A 210 -8.49 5.91 -15.91
N CYS A 211 -8.08 5.70 -14.67
CA CYS A 211 -8.42 4.50 -13.92
C CYS A 211 -9.93 4.34 -13.75
N LEU A 212 -10.65 5.40 -13.37
CA LEU A 212 -12.10 5.36 -13.18
C LEU A 212 -12.87 5.02 -14.46
N ARG A 213 -12.37 5.47 -15.63
CA ARG A 213 -13.03 5.22 -16.92
C ARG A 213 -12.69 3.87 -17.55
N THR A 214 -11.50 3.33 -17.29
CA THR A 214 -11.00 2.13 -17.98
C THR A 214 -11.17 0.85 -17.18
N THR A 215 -11.24 0.93 -15.85
CA THR A 215 -11.40 -0.22 -14.99
C THR A 215 -12.83 -0.73 -15.00
N LYS A 216 -13.03 -2.01 -15.36
CA LYS A 216 -14.36 -2.63 -15.41
C LYS A 216 -14.99 -2.75 -14.03
N GLU A 217 -14.26 -3.34 -13.10
CA GLU A 217 -14.71 -3.61 -11.74
C GLU A 217 -13.71 -2.97 -10.77
N ILE A 218 -14.18 -2.01 -10.00
CA ILE A 218 -13.39 -1.35 -8.96
C ILE A 218 -13.80 -1.97 -7.62
N PRO A 219 -12.85 -2.51 -6.84
CA PRO A 219 -13.16 -3.06 -5.53
C PRO A 219 -13.77 -2.03 -4.58
N PRO A 220 -14.58 -2.45 -3.59
CA PRO A 220 -14.96 -1.62 -2.46
C PRO A 220 -13.74 -0.95 -1.81
N MET A 221 -13.92 0.29 -1.35
CA MET A 221 -12.82 1.07 -0.78
C MET A 221 -13.19 1.64 0.59
N TRP A 222 -12.25 1.58 1.52
CA TRP A 222 -12.23 2.43 2.70
C TRP A 222 -11.06 3.40 2.59
N ILE A 223 -11.38 4.69 2.62
CA ILE A 223 -10.42 5.78 2.57
C ILE A 223 -10.49 6.52 3.91
N ALA A 224 -9.33 6.76 4.54
CA ALA A 224 -9.25 7.54 5.77
C ALA A 224 -8.28 8.71 5.59
N GLN A 225 -8.61 9.88 6.18
CA GLN A 225 -7.86 11.11 6.02
C GLN A 225 -7.78 11.89 7.33
N GLY A 226 -6.60 12.40 7.66
CA GLY A 226 -6.37 13.33 8.75
C GLY A 226 -6.85 14.75 8.39
N THR A 227 -7.45 15.47 9.36
CA THR A 227 -7.94 16.85 9.13
C THR A 227 -6.83 17.87 9.02
N GLU A 228 -5.65 17.56 9.57
CA GLU A 228 -4.50 18.47 9.69
C GLU A 228 -3.31 17.97 8.86
N ASP A 229 -3.56 17.08 7.91
CA ASP A 229 -2.51 16.49 7.07
C ASP A 229 -1.86 17.56 6.19
N HIS A 230 -0.61 17.93 6.55
CA HIS A 230 0.15 18.97 5.85
C HIS A 230 0.93 18.43 4.64
N ILE A 231 1.03 17.11 4.47
CA ILE A 231 1.70 16.47 3.32
C ILE A 231 0.68 16.15 2.24
N MET A 232 -0.46 15.58 2.65
CA MET A 232 -1.57 15.22 1.77
C MET A 232 -2.83 15.99 2.22
N PRO A 233 -3.04 17.22 1.73
CA PRO A 233 -4.15 18.04 2.18
C PRO A 233 -5.49 17.31 2.06
N LYS A 234 -6.30 17.43 3.10
CA LYS A 234 -7.62 16.78 3.18
C LYS A 234 -8.50 17.11 1.96
N GLU A 235 -8.41 18.35 1.47
CA GLU A 235 -9.15 18.84 0.31
C GLU A 235 -8.86 18.01 -0.95
N ALA A 236 -7.64 17.51 -1.10
CA ALA A 236 -7.27 16.65 -2.22
C ALA A 236 -7.93 15.28 -2.13
N THR A 237 -7.98 14.71 -0.92
CA THR A 237 -8.70 13.45 -0.69
C THR A 237 -10.21 13.65 -0.83
N ASP A 238 -10.76 14.77 -0.35
CA ASP A 238 -12.19 15.14 -0.53
C ASP A 238 -12.54 15.18 -2.02
N GLU A 239 -11.73 15.83 -2.84
CA GLU A 239 -11.94 15.93 -4.29
C GLU A 239 -11.84 14.55 -4.97
N MET A 240 -10.85 13.76 -4.61
CA MET A 240 -10.72 12.38 -5.09
C MET A 240 -11.97 11.55 -4.76
N VAL A 241 -12.41 11.56 -3.51
CA VAL A 241 -13.61 10.85 -3.05
C VAL A 241 -14.87 11.32 -3.79
N LYS A 242 -15.03 12.64 -3.93
CA LYS A 242 -16.11 13.23 -4.72
C LYS A 242 -16.08 12.73 -6.17
N LYS A 243 -14.93 12.78 -6.80
CA LYS A 243 -14.74 12.32 -8.18
C LYS A 243 -15.08 10.86 -8.36
N ILE A 244 -14.64 9.99 -7.43
CA ILE A 244 -14.99 8.57 -7.45
C ILE A 244 -16.50 8.39 -7.36
N LYS A 245 -17.18 9.05 -6.41
CA LYS A 245 -18.63 8.96 -6.22
C LYS A 245 -19.44 9.47 -7.41
N GLU A 246 -18.96 10.53 -8.08
CA GLU A 246 -19.62 11.09 -9.26
C GLU A 246 -19.43 10.22 -10.51
N THR A 247 -18.25 9.62 -10.69
CA THR A 247 -17.90 8.86 -11.90
C THR A 247 -18.30 7.39 -11.79
N ARG A 248 -18.23 6.84 -10.59
CA ARG A 248 -18.50 5.42 -10.31
C ARG A 248 -19.38 5.26 -9.06
N PRO A 249 -20.63 5.77 -9.09
CA PRO A 249 -21.53 5.77 -7.93
C PRO A 249 -21.88 4.37 -7.42
N GLU A 250 -21.71 3.33 -8.25
CA GLU A 250 -21.93 1.93 -7.88
C GLU A 250 -20.83 1.36 -6.99
N VAL A 251 -19.64 1.98 -6.94
CA VAL A 251 -18.51 1.48 -6.15
C VAL A 251 -18.75 1.78 -4.67
N PRO A 252 -18.81 0.74 -3.81
CA PRO A 252 -18.95 0.98 -2.38
C PRO A 252 -17.73 1.72 -1.84
N LEU A 253 -17.95 2.86 -1.20
CA LEU A 253 -16.89 3.69 -0.64
C LEU A 253 -17.28 4.22 0.73
N LEU A 254 -16.51 3.85 1.74
CA LEU A 254 -16.52 4.46 3.06
C LEU A 254 -15.40 5.51 3.11
N TYR A 255 -15.72 6.73 3.54
CA TYR A 255 -14.75 7.79 3.77
C TYR A 255 -14.79 8.22 5.22
N SER A 256 -13.69 8.03 5.94
CA SER A 256 -13.52 8.39 7.34
C SER A 256 -12.56 9.57 7.48
N VAL A 257 -12.98 10.60 8.21
CA VAL A 257 -12.14 11.76 8.51
C VAL A 257 -11.88 11.80 10.01
N GLN A 258 -10.62 11.89 10.39
CA GLN A 258 -10.18 11.89 11.78
C GLN A 258 -9.31 13.12 12.07
N LEU A 259 -9.26 13.54 13.33
CA LEU A 259 -8.33 14.57 13.76
C LEU A 259 -6.91 14.04 13.68
N GLY A 260 -6.01 14.79 13.07
CA GLY A 260 -4.57 14.48 13.05
C GLY A 260 -3.89 14.85 11.76
N ASP A 261 -2.57 14.75 11.79
CA ASP A 261 -1.64 15.03 10.72
C ASP A 261 -1.37 13.80 9.85
N HIS A 262 -0.44 13.90 8.90
CA HIS A 262 -0.01 12.79 8.04
C HIS A 262 0.45 11.58 8.85
N GLY A 263 -0.11 10.40 8.58
CA GLY A 263 0.14 9.20 9.38
C GLY A 263 -0.56 9.20 10.73
N PHE A 264 -1.65 9.95 10.89
CA PHE A 264 -2.43 10.01 12.13
C PHE A 264 -2.80 8.62 12.67
N ASP A 265 -2.98 7.67 11.79
CA ASP A 265 -3.45 6.31 12.11
C ASP A 265 -2.36 5.37 12.66
N MET A 266 -1.07 5.77 12.62
CA MET A 266 0.07 4.91 12.99
C MET A 266 0.00 4.33 14.41
N GLY A 267 -0.51 5.10 15.38
CA GLY A 267 -0.62 4.69 16.79
C GLY A 267 -1.99 4.14 17.19
N HIS A 268 -2.96 4.12 16.27
CA HIS A 268 -4.32 3.71 16.57
C HIS A 268 -4.51 2.19 16.59
N LYS A 269 -5.48 1.73 17.40
CA LYS A 269 -5.79 0.32 17.62
C LYS A 269 -7.18 -0.03 17.09
N LEU A 270 -7.37 -1.27 16.67
CA LEU A 270 -8.68 -1.76 16.20
C LEU A 270 -9.82 -1.57 17.20
N SER A 271 -9.51 -1.46 18.49
CA SER A 271 -10.52 -1.24 19.54
C SER A 271 -11.14 0.16 19.52
N GLU A 272 -10.60 1.09 18.76
CA GLU A 272 -11.12 2.44 18.67
C GLU A 272 -12.38 2.50 17.79
N ALA A 273 -13.35 3.31 18.19
CA ALA A 273 -14.71 3.30 17.61
C ALA A 273 -14.71 3.53 16.09
N TRP A 274 -13.91 4.48 15.59
CA TRP A 274 -13.84 4.77 14.16
C TRP A 274 -13.21 3.64 13.33
N LEU A 275 -12.20 2.93 13.91
CA LEU A 275 -11.61 1.74 13.27
C LEU A 275 -12.57 0.55 13.34
N ALA A 276 -13.32 0.39 14.44
CA ALA A 276 -14.34 -0.65 14.54
C ALA A 276 -15.46 -0.48 13.48
N GLU A 277 -15.90 0.76 13.22
CA GLU A 277 -16.83 1.07 12.13
C GLU A 277 -16.24 0.73 10.76
N ALA A 278 -15.00 1.15 10.51
CA ALA A 278 -14.30 0.85 9.29
C ALA A 278 -14.12 -0.67 9.07
N MET A 279 -13.78 -1.41 10.12
CA MET A 279 -13.62 -2.86 10.05
C MET A 279 -14.97 -3.59 9.86
N ALA A 280 -16.06 -3.05 10.39
CA ALA A 280 -17.41 -3.56 10.09
C ALA A 280 -17.75 -3.37 8.60
N TYR A 281 -17.29 -2.29 7.99
CA TYR A 281 -17.41 -2.09 6.54
C TYR A 281 -16.50 -3.04 5.74
N VAL A 282 -15.21 -3.08 6.07
CA VAL A 282 -14.21 -3.94 5.40
C VAL A 282 -14.62 -5.41 5.47
N GLY A 283 -15.12 -5.86 6.61
CA GLY A 283 -15.55 -7.24 6.85
C GLY A 283 -16.72 -7.73 5.97
N LYS A 284 -17.47 -6.81 5.34
CA LYS A 284 -18.50 -7.19 4.35
C LYS A 284 -17.89 -7.74 3.05
N TYR A 285 -16.68 -7.36 2.74
CA TYR A 285 -16.02 -7.68 1.48
C TYR A 285 -14.80 -8.59 1.65
N TRP A 286 -14.22 -8.55 2.83
CA TRP A 286 -13.10 -9.39 3.23
C TRP A 286 -13.40 -10.07 4.58
N PRO A 287 -14.25 -11.11 4.56
CA PRO A 287 -14.75 -11.81 5.74
C PRO A 287 -13.66 -12.60 6.49
#